data_9e3679ca6366c98562c85e3f14b0f0df
#
_entry.id   9e3679ca6366c98562c85e3f14b0f0df
#
_cell.length_a   1.000
_cell.length_b   1.000
_cell.length_c   1.000
_cell.angle_alpha   90.00
_cell.angle_beta   90.00
_cell.angle_gamma   90.00
#
_symmetry.space_group_name_H-M   'P 1'
#
loop_
_entity.id
_entity.type
_entity.pdbx_description
1 polymer ?
#
loop_
_entity_poly.entity_id
_entity_poly.type
_entity_poly.pdbx_seq_one_letter_code
_entity_poly.pdbx_strand_id
1 'polypeptide(L)'
;MLKQIFKKCIPATFYKVESANKLLLRELKQLFSTINKKILHIETACNTLSAQIGEQKKAIFDLQKQLLSTENRFSEMQKQLSSIGKNISEMQTANLNLGKECRNKADAHTKNINELKESISNIDKLCKYNNNYERKVIQSFYEIQERPDFQQKFQRLVDGLADDDIALIVKILQRQQIVKDSDKAIDLFSPEEQQAIKAIQRELGREIFQVSDNMFCFRHYFLPVRHFEASVFIYKHGINCIENTDVLKNKDILDVGGFIGDSILVLKPLTNKRIISFEAVSEHYELMKQTIELNHLDNVIAEKMALGRKNGSTTIDVAGSASAFKANSAVTVKGQERVPLKTLDSYIEGTDIVPGLIKVDIEGAEQDFMEGAKETIARYKPVLLMSIYHNADDFFNIKPIIESWNLGYKFKIHKPVDYSVSREVLLIAEVR
;
A
#
# COMPACT_ATOMS: atom_id res chain seq x y z
N MET A 1 2.56 -39.41 -8.83
CA MET A 1 3.73 -38.53 -8.64
C MET A 1 3.32 -37.15 -8.09
N LEU A 2 2.44 -36.39 -8.74
CA LEU A 2 1.94 -35.08 -8.26
C LEU A 2 1.34 -35.14 -6.83
N LYS A 3 0.54 -36.17 -6.49
CA LYS A 3 0.01 -36.34 -5.12
C LYS A 3 1.10 -36.55 -4.03
N GLN A 4 2.28 -37.04 -4.41
CA GLN A 4 3.41 -37.20 -3.46
C GLN A 4 4.26 -35.93 -3.36
N ILE A 5 4.35 -35.18 -4.46
CA ILE A 5 5.00 -33.84 -4.46
C ILE A 5 4.10 -32.85 -3.69
N PHE A 6 2.79 -32.87 -3.93
CA PHE A 6 1.83 -32.08 -3.15
C PHE A 6 1.87 -32.43 -1.66
N LYS A 7 1.95 -33.74 -1.27
CA LYS A 7 2.03 -34.12 0.16
C LYS A 7 3.33 -33.72 0.85
N LYS A 8 4.43 -33.53 0.11
CA LYS A 8 5.70 -33.03 0.68
C LYS A 8 5.83 -31.51 0.67
N CYS A 9 5.16 -30.86 -0.25
CA CYS A 9 5.23 -29.39 -0.36
C CYS A 9 4.09 -28.67 0.38
N ILE A 10 2.87 -29.27 0.39
CA ILE A 10 1.70 -28.73 1.09
C ILE A 10 1.93 -28.49 2.58
N PRO A 11 2.61 -29.36 3.37
CA PRO A 11 2.84 -29.05 4.79
C PRO A 11 3.65 -27.77 5.03
N ALA A 12 4.67 -27.51 4.23
CA ALA A 12 5.55 -26.36 4.43
C ALA A 12 4.93 -25.03 4.00
N THR A 13 4.00 -25.10 3.11
CA THR A 13 3.29 -23.94 2.56
C THR A 13 1.94 -23.73 3.21
N PHE A 14 1.29 -24.82 3.62
CA PHE A 14 0.17 -24.75 4.53
C PHE A 14 0.62 -24.06 5.81
N TYR A 15 1.75 -24.49 6.40
CA TYR A 15 2.41 -23.76 7.49
C TYR A 15 2.73 -22.30 7.13
N LYS A 16 2.93 -21.97 5.87
CA LYS A 16 3.24 -20.58 5.47
C LYS A 16 2.03 -19.66 5.35
N VAL A 17 0.82 -20.16 5.07
CA VAL A 17 -0.43 -19.33 5.06
C VAL A 17 -1.05 -19.29 6.45
N GLU A 18 -1.07 -20.43 7.17
CA GLU A 18 -1.36 -20.40 8.61
C GLU A 18 -0.37 -19.50 9.32
N SER A 19 0.90 -19.47 8.90
CA SER A 19 1.87 -18.55 9.38
C SER A 19 1.68 -17.11 8.96
N ALA A 20 0.98 -16.69 7.90
CA ALA A 20 0.71 -15.27 7.64
C ALA A 20 -0.54 -14.74 8.36
N ASN A 21 -1.57 -15.54 8.52
CA ASN A 21 -2.67 -15.16 9.42
C ASN A 21 -2.23 -15.28 10.90
N LYS A 22 -1.33 -16.27 11.24
CA LYS A 22 -0.62 -16.24 12.54
C LYS A 22 0.38 -15.09 12.60
N LEU A 23 0.99 -14.67 11.48
CA LEU A 23 1.91 -13.52 11.48
C LEU A 23 1.12 -12.22 11.46
N LEU A 24 0.06 -12.09 10.66
CA LEU A 24 -0.83 -10.92 10.74
C LEU A 24 -1.49 -10.84 12.12
N LEU A 25 -1.95 -11.98 12.70
CA LEU A 25 -2.46 -12.02 14.08
C LEU A 25 -1.32 -11.98 15.11
N ARG A 26 -0.09 -12.45 14.78
CA ARG A 26 1.08 -12.30 15.65
C ARG A 26 1.69 -10.93 15.48
N GLU A 27 1.64 -10.31 14.29
CA GLU A 27 1.97 -8.91 14.11
C GLU A 27 0.84 -8.00 14.55
N LEU A 28 -0.42 -8.41 14.42
CA LEU A 28 -1.53 -7.75 15.12
C LEU A 28 -1.44 -8.01 16.63
N LYS A 29 -1.14 -9.25 17.09
CA LYS A 29 -0.84 -9.52 18.51
C LYS A 29 0.51 -8.93 18.93
N GLN A 30 1.52 -8.81 18.02
CA GLN A 30 2.77 -8.10 18.27
C GLN A 30 2.62 -6.60 18.05
N LEU A 31 1.74 -6.16 17.13
CA LEU A 31 1.29 -4.76 17.03
C LEU A 31 0.36 -4.44 18.21
N PHE A 32 -0.59 -5.32 18.57
CA PHE A 32 -1.37 -5.22 19.82
C PHE A 32 -0.47 -5.41 21.06
N SER A 33 0.50 -6.34 21.07
CA SER A 33 1.52 -6.47 22.13
C SER A 33 2.52 -5.30 22.09
N THR A 34 2.83 -4.77 20.90
CA THR A 34 3.70 -3.58 20.73
C THR A 34 2.90 -2.28 20.95
N ILE A 35 1.63 -2.26 20.64
CA ILE A 35 0.68 -1.18 20.98
C ILE A 35 0.30 -1.32 22.46
N ASN A 36 0.03 -2.53 22.98
CA ASN A 36 -0.16 -2.74 24.43
C ASN A 36 1.17 -2.59 25.19
N LYS A 37 2.33 -2.93 24.60
CA LYS A 37 3.64 -2.55 25.13
C LYS A 37 3.93 -1.06 24.95
N LYS A 38 3.43 -0.40 23.90
CA LYS A 38 3.50 1.06 23.75
C LYS A 38 2.44 1.75 24.58
N ILE A 39 1.24 1.16 24.74
CA ILE A 39 0.22 1.62 25.71
C ILE A 39 0.73 1.34 27.13
N LEU A 40 1.27 0.17 27.42
CA LEU A 40 1.96 -0.13 28.68
C LEU A 40 3.28 0.66 28.82
N HIS A 41 3.96 0.99 27.72
CA HIS A 41 5.11 1.91 27.71
C HIS A 41 4.65 3.38 27.80
N ILE A 42 3.52 3.72 27.25
CA ILE A 42 2.85 5.03 27.39
C ILE A 42 2.19 5.08 28.78
N GLU A 43 1.56 4.01 29.27
CA GLU A 43 1.08 3.90 30.67
C GLU A 43 2.26 3.85 31.66
N THR A 44 3.34 3.14 31.33
CA THR A 44 4.60 3.13 32.09
C THR A 44 5.33 4.47 31.91
N ALA A 45 5.30 5.08 30.72
CA ALA A 45 5.83 6.43 30.48
C ALA A 45 4.87 7.49 31.07
N CYS A 46 3.55 7.31 31.06
CA CYS A 46 2.61 8.14 31.79
C CYS A 46 2.70 7.91 33.30
N ASN A 47 2.94 6.67 33.77
CA ASN A 47 3.21 6.36 35.16
C ASN A 47 4.65 6.81 35.55
N THR A 48 5.62 6.71 34.62
CA THR A 48 6.99 7.24 34.76
C THR A 48 6.99 8.77 34.63
N LEU A 49 6.16 9.34 33.71
CA LEU A 49 5.93 10.80 33.65
C LEU A 49 5.13 11.24 34.88
N SER A 50 4.16 10.47 35.35
CA SER A 50 3.41 10.75 36.60
C SER A 50 4.31 10.59 37.83
N ALA A 51 5.22 9.60 37.81
CA ALA A 51 6.28 9.45 38.81
C ALA A 51 7.36 10.56 38.64
N GLN A 52 7.74 10.92 37.40
CA GLN A 52 8.62 12.05 37.12
C GLN A 52 7.94 13.40 37.42
N ILE A 53 6.63 13.53 37.20
CA ILE A 53 5.81 14.67 37.66
C ILE A 53 5.74 14.62 39.19
N GLY A 54 5.67 13.40 39.80
CA GLY A 54 5.78 13.19 41.26
C GLY A 54 7.18 13.50 41.77
N GLU A 55 8.24 13.12 41.06
CA GLU A 55 9.64 13.48 41.38
C GLU A 55 9.95 14.94 41.05
N GLN A 56 9.38 15.50 39.96
CA GLN A 56 9.44 16.94 39.68
C GLN A 56 8.61 17.75 40.69
N LYS A 57 7.45 17.21 41.14
CA LYS A 57 6.72 17.78 42.29
C LYS A 57 7.55 17.71 43.57
N LYS A 58 8.30 16.59 43.74
CA LYS A 58 9.23 16.43 44.87
C LYS A 58 10.47 17.34 44.70
N ALA A 59 11.01 17.43 43.48
CA ALA A 59 12.10 18.36 43.17
C ALA A 59 11.63 19.83 43.21
N ILE A 60 10.40 20.14 42.81
CA ILE A 60 9.75 21.44 42.99
C ILE A 60 9.49 21.68 44.46
N PHE A 61 9.11 20.64 45.23
CA PHE A 61 8.94 20.74 46.69
C PHE A 61 10.30 20.92 47.41
N ASP A 62 11.33 20.19 46.93
CA ASP A 62 12.71 20.35 47.43
C ASP A 62 13.34 21.69 47.00
N LEU A 63 13.03 22.18 45.77
CA LEU A 63 13.34 23.54 45.32
C LEU A 63 12.54 24.61 46.10
N GLN A 64 11.26 24.33 46.40
CA GLN A 64 10.45 25.16 47.30
C GLN A 64 11.02 25.18 48.72
N LYS A 65 11.54 24.00 49.18
CA LYS A 65 12.20 23.88 50.47
C LYS A 65 13.61 24.60 50.48
N GLN A 66 14.30 24.53 49.35
CA GLN A 66 15.53 25.33 49.14
C GLN A 66 15.21 26.84 48.98
N LEU A 67 14.10 27.18 48.32
CA LEU A 67 13.58 28.55 48.29
C LEU A 67 13.23 29.03 49.71
N LEU A 68 12.49 28.18 50.51
CA LEU A 68 12.22 28.48 51.91
C LEU A 68 13.49 28.59 52.75
N SER A 69 14.52 27.78 52.46
CA SER A 69 15.84 27.89 53.15
C SER A 69 16.63 29.14 52.73
N THR A 70 16.35 29.68 51.51
CA THR A 70 16.90 30.95 51.07
C THR A 70 16.10 32.16 51.57
N GLU A 71 14.84 31.97 52.02
CA GLU A 71 14.03 33.05 52.67
C GLU A 71 14.66 33.60 53.95
N ASN A 72 15.47 32.78 54.68
CA ASN A 72 16.26 33.27 55.81
C ASN A 72 17.39 34.23 55.40
N ARG A 73 17.70 34.33 54.09
CA ARG A 73 18.61 35.38 53.53
C ARG A 73 17.87 36.60 52.99
N PHE A 74 16.55 36.55 52.92
CA PHE A 74 15.74 37.61 52.34
C PHE A 74 14.99 38.48 53.38
N SER A 75 15.40 38.44 54.67
CA SER A 75 14.82 39.32 55.70
C SER A 75 15.03 40.83 55.42
N GLU A 76 15.93 41.17 54.48
CA GLU A 76 16.07 42.56 53.98
C GLU A 76 15.05 42.85 52.82
N MET A 77 14.44 41.86 52.21
CA MET A 77 13.43 42.07 51.16
C MET A 77 11.97 42.09 51.67
N GLN A 78 11.74 42.02 52.99
CA GLN A 78 10.39 42.19 53.56
C GLN A 78 9.79 43.58 53.27
N LYS A 79 10.58 44.59 52.90
CA LYS A 79 10.05 45.86 52.39
C LYS A 79 9.45 45.79 50.99
N GLN A 80 9.59 44.66 50.29
CA GLN A 80 8.95 44.39 49.00
C GLN A 80 7.71 43.48 49.09
N LEU A 81 7.29 43.06 50.29
CA LEU A 81 6.16 42.14 50.53
C LEU A 81 4.80 42.72 50.15
N SER A 82 4.66 44.04 50.00
CA SER A 82 3.41 44.59 49.42
C SER A 82 3.21 44.30 47.94
N SER A 83 4.33 44.00 47.22
CA SER A 83 4.26 43.54 45.85
C SER A 83 4.06 42.02 45.76
N ILE A 84 4.41 41.24 46.79
CA ILE A 84 4.26 39.79 46.87
C ILE A 84 2.77 39.39 46.99
N GLY A 85 1.95 40.21 47.63
CA GLY A 85 0.49 39.98 47.59
C GLY A 85 -0.08 39.99 46.16
N LYS A 86 0.49 40.82 45.30
CA LYS A 86 0.17 40.87 43.89
C LYS A 86 0.75 39.63 43.15
N ASN A 87 1.99 39.26 43.52
CA ASN A 87 2.66 38.07 42.92
C ASN A 87 2.01 36.74 43.38
N ILE A 88 1.49 36.64 44.60
CA ILE A 88 0.71 35.49 45.09
C ILE A 88 -0.62 35.37 44.32
N SER A 89 -1.27 36.49 44.03
CA SER A 89 -2.46 36.51 43.16
C SER A 89 -2.10 36.14 41.72
N GLU A 90 -0.93 36.61 41.24
CA GLU A 90 -0.40 36.23 39.93
C GLU A 90 0.07 34.76 39.89
N MET A 91 0.69 34.25 40.97
CA MET A 91 1.02 32.80 41.10
C MET A 91 -0.20 31.93 41.27
N GLN A 92 -1.24 32.40 41.95
CA GLN A 92 -2.53 31.70 41.99
C GLN A 92 -3.17 31.67 40.58
N THR A 93 -3.09 32.76 39.86
CA THR A 93 -3.55 32.85 38.46
C THR A 93 -2.67 31.96 37.53
N ALA A 94 -1.34 31.95 37.75
CA ALA A 94 -0.41 31.09 37.04
C ALA A 94 -0.61 29.60 37.37
N ASN A 95 -0.88 29.24 38.64
CA ASN A 95 -1.24 27.87 39.03
C ASN A 95 -2.59 27.46 38.48
N LEU A 96 -3.59 28.39 38.39
CA LEU A 96 -4.86 28.13 37.69
C LEU A 96 -4.61 27.97 36.20
N ASN A 97 -3.71 28.74 35.60
CA ASN A 97 -3.31 28.63 34.19
C ASN A 97 -2.50 27.35 33.93
N LEU A 98 -1.56 27.01 34.84
CA LEU A 98 -0.83 25.73 34.80
C LEU A 98 -1.78 24.54 34.95
N GLY A 99 -2.79 24.61 35.83
CA GLY A 99 -3.84 23.63 35.97
C GLY A 99 -4.76 23.54 34.73
N LYS A 100 -4.98 24.66 34.03
CA LYS A 100 -5.66 24.70 32.74
C LYS A 100 -4.78 24.13 31.62
N GLU A 101 -3.49 24.47 31.64
CA GLU A 101 -2.52 23.96 30.66
C GLU A 101 -2.28 22.47 30.84
N CYS A 102 -2.19 21.96 32.07
CA CYS A 102 -2.15 20.53 32.38
C CYS A 102 -3.45 19.82 31.97
N ARG A 103 -4.62 20.43 32.17
CA ARG A 103 -5.88 19.90 31.66
C ARG A 103 -5.92 19.90 30.15
N ASN A 104 -5.54 21.00 29.49
CA ASN A 104 -5.49 21.09 28.03
C ASN A 104 -4.49 20.06 27.44
N LYS A 105 -3.35 19.84 28.11
CA LYS A 105 -2.39 18.77 27.73
C LYS A 105 -2.97 17.39 27.98
N ALA A 106 -3.66 17.17 29.10
CA ALA A 106 -4.36 15.90 29.38
C ALA A 106 -5.50 15.65 28.39
N ASP A 107 -6.26 16.69 28.03
CA ASP A 107 -7.32 16.62 27.02
C ASP A 107 -6.73 16.37 25.63
N ALA A 108 -5.60 17.02 25.28
CA ALA A 108 -4.85 16.75 24.06
C ALA A 108 -4.29 15.31 24.02
N HIS A 109 -3.75 14.82 25.15
CA HIS A 109 -3.32 13.42 25.28
C HIS A 109 -4.49 12.45 25.19
N THR A 110 -5.64 12.79 25.80
CA THR A 110 -6.85 11.98 25.70
C THR A 110 -7.38 11.97 24.26
N LYS A 111 -7.33 13.11 23.56
CA LYS A 111 -7.65 13.22 22.14
C LYS A 111 -6.70 12.35 21.29
N ASN A 112 -5.39 12.47 21.51
CA ASN A 112 -4.39 11.65 20.83
C ASN A 112 -4.55 10.14 21.11
N ILE A 113 -4.93 9.76 22.34
CA ILE A 113 -5.25 8.37 22.71
C ILE A 113 -6.52 7.90 21.98
N ASN A 114 -7.53 8.77 21.86
CA ASN A 114 -8.73 8.43 21.12
C ASN A 114 -8.48 8.36 19.60
N GLU A 115 -7.68 9.26 19.04
CA GLU A 115 -7.22 9.19 17.65
C GLU A 115 -6.36 7.94 17.38
N LEU A 116 -5.52 7.56 18.35
CA LEU A 116 -4.78 6.27 18.31
C LEU A 116 -5.72 5.06 18.40
N LYS A 117 -6.74 5.10 19.27
CA LYS A 117 -7.76 4.05 19.37
C LYS A 117 -8.60 3.95 18.09
N GLU A 118 -8.93 5.09 17.50
CA GLU A 118 -9.64 5.15 16.22
C GLU A 118 -8.75 4.64 15.08
N SER A 119 -7.46 5.03 15.07
CA SER A 119 -6.46 4.50 14.13
C SER A 119 -6.26 2.99 14.30
N ILE A 120 -6.22 2.48 15.53
CA ILE A 120 -6.17 1.04 15.85
C ILE A 120 -7.45 0.34 15.37
N SER A 121 -8.62 0.94 15.62
CA SER A 121 -9.90 0.41 15.13
C SER A 121 -9.97 0.42 13.61
N ASN A 122 -9.39 1.43 12.97
CA ASN A 122 -9.31 1.52 11.52
C ASN A 122 -8.28 0.53 10.95
N ILE A 123 -7.16 0.30 11.64
CA ILE A 123 -6.20 -0.76 11.32
C ILE A 123 -6.85 -2.14 11.47
N ASP A 124 -7.62 -2.39 12.55
CA ASP A 124 -8.35 -3.66 12.73
C ASP A 124 -9.44 -3.84 11.65
N LYS A 125 -10.14 -2.76 11.25
CA LYS A 125 -11.07 -2.75 10.11
C LYS A 125 -10.37 -2.99 8.78
N LEU A 126 -9.20 -2.36 8.55
CA LEU A 126 -8.36 -2.56 7.37
C LEU A 126 -7.79 -3.98 7.32
N CYS A 127 -7.40 -4.55 8.46
CA CYS A 127 -6.94 -5.94 8.54
C CYS A 127 -8.09 -6.93 8.28
N LYS A 128 -9.29 -6.66 8.81
CA LYS A 128 -10.51 -7.43 8.48
C LYS A 128 -10.92 -7.24 7.03
N TYR A 129 -10.78 -6.02 6.50
CA TYR A 129 -11.05 -5.69 5.10
C TYR A 129 -10.05 -6.38 4.16
N ASN A 130 -8.75 -6.29 4.42
CA ASN A 130 -7.73 -6.97 3.63
C ASN A 130 -7.89 -8.49 3.68
N ASN A 131 -8.21 -9.07 4.84
CA ASN A 131 -8.50 -10.50 4.93
C ASN A 131 -9.75 -10.88 4.13
N ASN A 132 -10.79 -10.05 4.12
CA ASN A 132 -12.00 -10.33 3.35
C ASN A 132 -11.78 -10.16 1.85
N TYR A 133 -11.04 -9.13 1.41
CA TYR A 133 -10.68 -8.92 0.02
C TYR A 133 -9.77 -10.05 -0.47
N GLU A 134 -8.71 -10.36 0.26
CA GLU A 134 -7.78 -11.43 -0.10
C GLU A 134 -8.47 -12.79 -0.13
N ARG A 135 -9.34 -13.11 0.83
CA ARG A 135 -10.14 -14.34 0.83
C ARG A 135 -11.01 -14.49 -0.42
N LYS A 136 -11.52 -13.40 -0.97
CA LYS A 136 -12.37 -13.42 -2.16
C LYS A 136 -11.57 -13.53 -3.47
N VAL A 137 -10.43 -12.83 -3.54
CA VAL A 137 -9.46 -13.05 -4.62
C VAL A 137 -9.04 -14.52 -4.60
N ILE A 138 -8.65 -15.04 -3.45
CA ILE A 138 -8.25 -16.43 -3.24
C ILE A 138 -9.39 -17.42 -3.59
N GLN A 139 -10.65 -17.05 -3.37
CA GLN A 139 -11.80 -17.91 -3.71
C GLN A 139 -11.81 -18.29 -5.20
N SER A 140 -11.52 -17.35 -6.10
CA SER A 140 -11.43 -17.62 -7.53
C SER A 140 -10.33 -18.63 -7.88
N PHE A 141 -9.24 -18.64 -7.11
CA PHE A 141 -8.15 -19.61 -7.27
C PHE A 141 -8.53 -21.03 -6.80
N TYR A 142 -9.39 -21.14 -5.77
CA TYR A 142 -9.90 -22.46 -5.35
C TYR A 142 -10.79 -23.07 -6.41
N GLU A 143 -11.69 -22.27 -6.97
CA GLU A 143 -12.60 -22.72 -8.02
C GLU A 143 -11.84 -23.21 -9.25
N ILE A 144 -10.74 -22.57 -9.62
CA ILE A 144 -9.88 -23.05 -10.72
C ILE A 144 -9.12 -24.31 -10.32
N GLN A 145 -8.59 -24.38 -9.10
CA GLN A 145 -7.82 -25.54 -8.64
C GLN A 145 -8.66 -26.81 -8.53
N GLU A 146 -9.98 -26.71 -8.37
CA GLU A 146 -10.91 -27.82 -8.35
C GLU A 146 -11.32 -28.28 -9.76
N ARG A 147 -11.02 -27.51 -10.82
CA ARG A 147 -11.37 -27.85 -12.20
C ARG A 147 -10.48 -28.97 -12.75
N PRO A 148 -11.05 -29.85 -13.62
CA PRO A 148 -10.26 -30.90 -14.25
C PRO A 148 -9.09 -30.41 -15.11
N ASP A 149 -9.19 -29.18 -15.66
CA ASP A 149 -8.18 -28.55 -16.52
C ASP A 149 -7.09 -27.78 -15.74
N PHE A 150 -7.14 -27.77 -14.42
CA PHE A 150 -6.18 -27.01 -13.59
C PHE A 150 -4.72 -27.40 -13.86
N GLN A 151 -4.45 -28.70 -13.99
CA GLN A 151 -3.08 -29.17 -14.27
C GLN A 151 -2.56 -28.60 -15.61
N GLN A 152 -3.41 -28.56 -16.63
CA GLN A 152 -3.05 -28.01 -17.93
C GLN A 152 -2.84 -26.50 -17.85
N LYS A 153 -3.71 -25.76 -17.16
CA LYS A 153 -3.56 -24.31 -16.94
C LYS A 153 -2.27 -23.98 -16.20
N PHE A 154 -1.99 -24.73 -15.13
CA PHE A 154 -0.75 -24.56 -14.37
C PHE A 154 0.47 -24.84 -15.23
N GLN A 155 0.48 -25.93 -16.00
CA GLN A 155 1.59 -26.27 -16.89
C GLN A 155 1.84 -25.15 -17.92
N ARG A 156 0.79 -24.62 -18.54
CA ARG A 156 0.90 -23.51 -19.51
C ARG A 156 1.40 -22.21 -18.87
N LEU A 157 1.03 -21.95 -17.62
CA LEU A 157 1.52 -20.78 -16.89
C LEU A 157 3.03 -20.89 -16.63
N VAL A 158 3.52 -22.05 -16.19
CA VAL A 158 4.92 -22.23 -15.79
C VAL A 158 5.85 -22.56 -16.94
N ASP A 159 5.32 -22.94 -18.09
CA ASP A 159 6.13 -23.29 -19.27
C ASP A 159 7.02 -22.12 -19.69
N GLY A 160 8.33 -22.38 -19.86
CA GLY A 160 9.33 -21.37 -20.25
C GLY A 160 9.68 -20.34 -19.18
N LEU A 161 9.18 -20.44 -17.95
CA LEU A 161 9.62 -19.61 -16.83
C LEU A 161 10.88 -20.17 -16.18
N ALA A 162 11.64 -19.29 -15.52
CA ALA A 162 12.77 -19.68 -14.69
C ALA A 162 12.31 -20.43 -13.42
N ASP A 163 13.19 -21.28 -12.87
CA ASP A 163 12.88 -22.06 -11.66
C ASP A 163 12.45 -21.20 -10.47
N ASP A 164 13.06 -20.02 -10.29
CA ASP A 164 12.72 -19.07 -9.23
C ASP A 164 11.29 -18.52 -9.40
N ASP A 165 10.87 -18.22 -10.62
CA ASP A 165 9.52 -17.75 -10.94
C ASP A 165 8.50 -18.86 -10.70
N ILE A 166 8.83 -20.10 -11.07
CA ILE A 166 7.99 -21.27 -10.81
C ILE A 166 7.86 -21.50 -9.29
N ALA A 167 8.97 -21.42 -8.57
CA ALA A 167 8.97 -21.55 -7.11
C ALA A 167 8.11 -20.46 -6.45
N LEU A 168 8.14 -19.22 -6.97
CA LEU A 168 7.32 -18.11 -6.49
C LEU A 168 5.83 -18.37 -6.75
N ILE A 169 5.44 -18.83 -7.94
CA ILE A 169 4.07 -19.21 -8.27
C ILE A 169 3.57 -20.31 -7.32
N VAL A 170 4.37 -21.37 -7.13
CA VAL A 170 4.05 -22.47 -6.22
C VAL A 170 3.87 -21.94 -4.80
N LYS A 171 4.75 -21.06 -4.34
CA LYS A 171 4.67 -20.42 -3.01
C LYS A 171 3.37 -19.62 -2.84
N ILE A 172 2.95 -18.85 -3.87
CA ILE A 172 1.70 -18.10 -3.84
C ILE A 172 0.50 -19.05 -3.70
N LEU A 173 0.41 -20.05 -4.59
CA LEU A 173 -0.69 -21.01 -4.59
C LEU A 173 -0.76 -21.82 -3.28
N GLN A 174 0.38 -22.17 -2.76
CA GLN A 174 0.49 -22.86 -1.49
C GLN A 174 0.03 -21.99 -0.33
N ARG A 175 0.41 -20.71 -0.28
CA ARG A 175 -0.06 -19.75 0.73
C ARG A 175 -1.57 -19.56 0.65
N GLN A 176 -2.13 -19.53 -0.55
CA GLN A 176 -3.59 -19.46 -0.75
C GLN A 176 -4.28 -20.67 -0.14
N GLN A 177 -3.80 -21.90 -0.39
CA GLN A 177 -4.37 -23.11 0.21
C GLN A 177 -4.39 -23.08 1.73
N ILE A 178 -3.35 -22.55 2.33
CA ILE A 178 -3.26 -22.43 3.77
C ILE A 178 -4.30 -21.43 4.32
N VAL A 179 -4.57 -20.32 3.61
CA VAL A 179 -5.64 -19.37 3.99
C VAL A 179 -7.00 -20.04 3.93
N LYS A 180 -7.23 -20.95 2.97
CA LYS A 180 -8.49 -21.71 2.83
C LYS A 180 -8.80 -22.55 4.06
N ASP A 181 -7.80 -23.32 4.52
CA ASP A 181 -8.00 -24.38 5.49
C ASP A 181 -7.86 -23.87 6.95
N SER A 182 -7.65 -22.59 7.16
CA SER A 182 -7.36 -22.04 8.46
C SER A 182 -8.31 -20.93 8.86
N ASP A 183 -9.13 -21.22 9.88
CA ASP A 183 -9.84 -20.18 10.67
C ASP A 183 -8.92 -19.51 11.69
N LYS A 184 -7.67 -19.95 11.81
CA LYS A 184 -6.71 -19.45 12.77
C LYS A 184 -5.63 -18.64 12.07
N ALA A 185 -5.16 -17.61 12.75
CA ALA A 185 -4.02 -16.83 12.31
C ALA A 185 -2.74 -17.68 12.23
N ILE A 186 -2.17 -17.73 11.05
CA ILE A 186 -0.99 -18.53 10.73
C ILE A 186 0.13 -17.61 10.27
N ASP A 187 1.37 -17.95 10.66
CA ASP A 187 2.56 -17.31 10.11
C ASP A 187 2.81 -17.79 8.67
N LEU A 188 2.43 -16.98 7.68
CA LEU A 188 2.64 -17.26 6.27
C LEU A 188 4.00 -16.83 5.74
N PHE A 189 4.64 -15.88 6.42
CA PHE A 189 5.88 -15.26 5.95
C PHE A 189 7.08 -15.84 6.70
N SER A 190 8.17 -16.07 5.96
CA SER A 190 9.43 -16.50 6.59
C SER A 190 9.96 -15.40 7.53
N PRO A 191 10.90 -15.72 8.45
CA PRO A 191 11.52 -14.72 9.31
C PRO A 191 12.13 -13.55 8.54
N GLU A 192 12.72 -13.82 7.37
CA GLU A 192 13.34 -12.82 6.49
C GLU A 192 12.26 -11.91 5.88
N GLU A 193 11.16 -12.49 5.38
CA GLU A 193 10.02 -11.72 4.86
C GLU A 193 9.38 -10.88 5.97
N GLN A 194 9.24 -11.43 7.17
CA GLN A 194 8.74 -10.66 8.32
C GLN A 194 9.65 -9.48 8.67
N GLN A 195 10.96 -9.66 8.58
CA GLN A 195 11.92 -8.58 8.81
C GLN A 195 11.82 -7.51 7.72
N ALA A 196 11.69 -7.91 6.44
CA ALA A 196 11.48 -7.00 5.33
C ALA A 196 10.18 -6.19 5.48
N ILE A 197 9.07 -6.84 5.81
CA ILE A 197 7.78 -6.19 6.08
C ILE A 197 7.91 -5.15 7.21
N LYS A 198 8.59 -5.50 8.30
CA LYS A 198 8.82 -4.57 9.43
C LYS A 198 9.69 -3.38 9.04
N ALA A 199 10.70 -3.61 8.19
CA ALA A 199 11.56 -2.54 7.68
C ALA A 199 10.73 -1.53 6.84
N ILE A 200 9.93 -2.04 5.91
CA ILE A 200 9.03 -1.22 5.07
C ILE A 200 8.03 -0.43 5.91
N GLN A 201 7.41 -1.09 6.92
CA GLN A 201 6.49 -0.40 7.84
C GLN A 201 7.15 0.75 8.58
N ARG A 202 8.39 0.54 9.05
CA ARG A 202 9.14 1.59 9.74
C ARG A 202 9.49 2.73 8.80
N GLU A 203 9.88 2.41 7.57
CA GLU A 203 10.23 3.39 6.56
C GLU A 203 9.01 4.25 6.19
N LEU A 204 7.94 3.63 5.71
CA LEU A 204 6.71 4.32 5.36
C LEU A 204 6.09 5.05 6.56
N GLY A 205 6.15 4.48 7.77
CA GLY A 205 5.61 5.10 8.98
C GLY A 205 6.40 6.31 9.48
N ARG A 206 7.70 6.43 9.15
CA ARG A 206 8.58 7.50 9.63
C ARG A 206 8.84 8.58 8.59
N GLU A 207 8.90 8.19 7.32
CA GLU A 207 9.32 9.09 6.24
C GLU A 207 8.15 9.77 5.51
N ILE A 208 6.90 9.28 5.74
CA ILE A 208 5.72 9.96 5.22
C ILE A 208 5.34 11.06 6.20
N PHE A 209 5.37 12.32 5.75
CA PHE A 209 4.90 13.44 6.54
C PHE A 209 3.94 14.34 5.75
N GLN A 210 3.04 14.98 6.47
CA GLN A 210 2.10 15.93 5.91
C GLN A 210 2.76 17.29 5.78
N VAL A 211 2.80 17.84 4.58
CA VAL A 211 3.35 19.15 4.27
C VAL A 211 2.27 20.23 4.39
N SER A 212 1.05 19.92 3.93
CA SER A 212 -0.15 20.75 4.08
C SER A 212 -1.39 19.86 4.09
N ASP A 213 -2.59 20.45 4.20
CA ASP A 213 -3.85 19.69 4.25
C ASP A 213 -4.03 18.71 3.08
N ASN A 214 -3.56 19.09 1.89
CA ASN A 214 -3.69 18.31 0.66
C ASN A 214 -2.33 17.96 0.05
N MET A 215 -1.28 17.84 0.85
CA MET A 215 0.05 17.47 0.37
C MET A 215 0.80 16.64 1.38
N PHE A 216 1.13 15.43 0.98
CA PHE A 216 1.95 14.48 1.73
C PHE A 216 3.22 14.20 0.96
N CYS A 217 4.32 13.99 1.67
CA CYS A 217 5.63 13.75 1.10
C CYS A 217 6.21 12.43 1.61
N PHE A 218 6.77 11.65 0.70
CA PHE A 218 7.64 10.52 1.00
C PHE A 218 8.90 10.64 0.15
N ARG A 219 10.04 10.84 0.80
CA ARG A 219 11.30 11.16 0.13
C ARG A 219 11.16 12.44 -0.72
N HIS A 220 11.15 12.32 -2.05
CA HIS A 220 10.96 13.43 -2.99
C HIS A 220 9.64 13.32 -3.79
N TYR A 221 8.75 12.41 -3.41
CA TYR A 221 7.46 12.22 -4.03
C TYR A 221 6.37 12.94 -3.24
N PHE A 222 5.51 13.66 -3.94
CA PHE A 222 4.39 14.36 -3.35
C PHE A 222 3.07 13.74 -3.83
N LEU A 223 2.16 13.48 -2.90
CA LEU A 223 0.80 13.03 -3.19
C LEU A 223 -0.23 13.95 -2.51
N PRO A 224 -1.42 14.13 -3.10
CA PRO A 224 -2.49 14.92 -2.50
C PRO A 224 -3.13 14.25 -1.29
N VAL A 225 -2.91 12.94 -1.13
CA VAL A 225 -3.44 12.11 -0.04
C VAL A 225 -2.31 11.26 0.57
N ARG A 226 -2.50 10.82 1.81
CA ARG A 226 -1.53 9.97 2.51
C ARG A 226 -1.66 8.50 2.04
N HIS A 227 -1.30 8.27 0.78
CA HIS A 227 -1.37 6.94 0.16
C HIS A 227 -0.04 6.59 -0.52
N PHE A 228 0.86 5.97 0.22
CA PHE A 228 2.17 5.53 -0.29
C PHE A 228 2.28 4.02 -0.13
N GLU A 229 2.11 3.31 -1.22
CA GLU A 229 2.18 1.84 -1.23
C GLU A 229 3.60 1.34 -1.40
N ALA A 230 3.91 0.22 -0.75
CA ALA A 230 5.22 -0.40 -0.83
C ALA A 230 5.51 -0.93 -2.24
N SER A 231 4.50 -1.50 -2.92
CA SER A 231 4.57 -1.96 -4.31
C SER A 231 5.05 -0.87 -5.26
N VAL A 232 4.58 0.37 -5.06
CA VAL A 232 4.94 1.54 -5.86
C VAL A 232 6.27 2.14 -5.42
N PHE A 233 6.39 2.57 -4.16
CA PHE A 233 7.49 3.43 -3.72
C PHE A 233 8.74 2.70 -3.26
N ILE A 234 8.61 1.44 -2.81
CA ILE A 234 9.75 0.60 -2.41
C ILE A 234 10.13 -0.36 -3.53
N TYR A 235 9.17 -1.10 -4.06
CA TYR A 235 9.40 -2.14 -5.08
C TYR A 235 9.30 -1.63 -6.52
N LYS A 236 8.91 -0.33 -6.72
CA LYS A 236 8.89 0.33 -8.03
C LYS A 236 8.08 -0.40 -9.10
N HIS A 237 6.93 -0.98 -8.73
CA HIS A 237 6.11 -1.81 -9.64
C HIS A 237 6.93 -2.84 -10.43
N GLY A 238 7.94 -3.45 -9.84
CA GLY A 238 8.77 -4.42 -10.52
C GLY A 238 9.68 -3.84 -11.62
N ILE A 239 9.80 -2.52 -11.77
CA ILE A 239 10.70 -1.86 -12.75
C ILE A 239 12.13 -2.38 -12.64
N ASN A 240 12.60 -2.63 -11.41
CA ASN A 240 13.95 -3.16 -11.16
C ASN A 240 14.14 -4.59 -11.69
N CYS A 241 13.08 -5.27 -12.12
CA CYS A 241 13.12 -6.60 -12.73
C CYS A 241 13.19 -6.54 -14.26
N ILE A 242 13.03 -5.36 -14.87
CA ILE A 242 13.21 -5.13 -16.31
C ILE A 242 14.72 -5.20 -16.60
N GLU A 243 15.12 -6.03 -17.57
CA GLU A 243 16.54 -6.24 -17.85
C GLU A 243 17.20 -5.01 -18.47
N ASN A 244 16.51 -4.35 -19.40
CA ASN A 244 17.05 -3.18 -20.09
C ASN A 244 16.05 -2.03 -20.13
N THR A 245 16.17 -1.11 -19.19
CA THR A 245 15.33 0.09 -19.15
C THR A 245 15.81 1.20 -20.12
N ASP A 246 17.02 1.12 -20.66
CA ASP A 246 17.53 2.17 -21.57
C ASP A 246 16.77 2.23 -22.89
N VAL A 247 16.18 1.11 -23.32
CA VAL A 247 15.32 1.05 -24.51
C VAL A 247 14.05 1.88 -24.40
N LEU A 248 13.69 2.29 -23.17
CA LEU A 248 12.50 3.08 -22.87
C LEU A 248 12.73 4.59 -23.00
N LYS A 249 13.98 5.05 -22.94
CA LYS A 249 14.37 6.47 -22.86
C LYS A 249 13.72 7.37 -23.92
N ASN A 250 13.54 6.85 -25.11
CA ASN A 250 13.01 7.61 -26.26
C ASN A 250 11.64 7.07 -26.73
N LYS A 251 10.90 6.40 -25.87
CA LYS A 251 9.57 5.87 -26.14
C LYS A 251 8.57 6.37 -25.11
N ASP A 252 7.29 6.34 -25.49
CA ASP A 252 6.20 6.71 -24.58
C ASP A 252 5.94 5.56 -23.58
N ILE A 253 5.46 5.91 -22.41
CA ILE A 253 4.98 4.96 -21.39
C ILE A 253 3.47 5.10 -21.29
N LEU A 254 2.79 3.98 -21.28
CA LEU A 254 1.35 3.90 -21.04
C LEU A 254 1.10 3.32 -19.64
N ASP A 255 0.39 4.06 -18.82
CA ASP A 255 0.03 3.67 -17.46
C ASP A 255 -1.49 3.49 -17.41
N VAL A 256 -1.94 2.23 -17.50
CA VAL A 256 -3.35 1.87 -17.56
C VAL A 256 -3.83 1.47 -16.18
N GLY A 257 -4.74 2.26 -15.62
CA GLY A 257 -5.10 2.25 -14.20
C GLY A 257 -4.13 3.14 -13.40
N GLY A 258 -4.18 4.46 -13.68
CA GLY A 258 -3.27 5.44 -13.09
C GLY A 258 -3.62 5.83 -11.65
N PHE A 259 -4.82 5.43 -11.16
CA PHE A 259 -5.31 5.72 -9.82
C PHE A 259 -5.10 7.20 -9.44
N ILE A 260 -4.34 7.48 -8.40
CA ILE A 260 -4.01 8.84 -7.96
C ILE A 260 -2.72 9.38 -8.59
N GLY A 261 -2.11 8.67 -9.56
CA GLY A 261 -0.88 9.07 -10.25
C GLY A 261 0.40 8.71 -9.53
N ASP A 262 0.37 7.85 -8.55
CA ASP A 262 1.54 7.40 -7.79
C ASP A 262 2.51 6.55 -8.64
N SER A 263 1.99 5.69 -9.51
CA SER A 263 2.77 4.93 -10.50
C SER A 263 3.57 5.84 -11.44
N ILE A 264 3.00 6.97 -11.87
CA ILE A 264 3.65 7.95 -12.76
C ILE A 264 4.98 8.41 -12.16
N LEU A 265 5.03 8.63 -10.85
CA LEU A 265 6.22 9.13 -10.15
C LEU A 265 7.42 8.19 -10.26
N VAL A 266 7.17 6.89 -10.25
CA VAL A 266 8.22 5.88 -10.36
C VAL A 266 8.52 5.49 -11.81
N LEU A 267 7.57 5.70 -12.74
CA LEU A 267 7.74 5.50 -14.17
C LEU A 267 8.48 6.67 -14.84
N LYS A 268 8.33 7.89 -14.31
CA LYS A 268 8.89 9.12 -14.91
C LYS A 268 10.37 9.06 -15.24
N PRO A 269 11.25 8.47 -14.39
CA PRO A 269 12.67 8.39 -14.68
C PRO A 269 13.04 7.50 -15.88
N LEU A 270 12.11 6.67 -16.37
CA LEU A 270 12.37 5.69 -17.42
C LEU A 270 12.34 6.30 -18.83
N THR A 271 11.66 7.44 -19.01
CA THR A 271 11.50 8.05 -20.33
C THR A 271 11.70 9.55 -20.34
N ASN A 272 12.25 10.06 -21.46
CA ASN A 272 12.28 11.49 -21.81
C ASN A 272 11.08 11.90 -22.68
N LYS A 273 10.23 10.92 -23.06
CA LYS A 273 9.01 11.13 -23.83
C LYS A 273 7.80 11.27 -22.89
N ARG A 274 6.63 11.03 -23.41
CA ARG A 274 5.37 11.17 -22.66
C ARG A 274 5.10 9.97 -21.79
N ILE A 275 4.42 10.21 -20.68
CA ILE A 275 3.64 9.20 -19.96
C ILE A 275 2.17 9.53 -20.20
N ILE A 276 1.44 8.58 -20.74
CA ILE A 276 0.00 8.69 -20.91
C ILE A 276 -0.64 7.78 -19.87
N SER A 277 -1.30 8.38 -18.89
CA SER A 277 -1.92 7.66 -17.78
C SER A 277 -3.44 7.70 -17.90
N PHE A 278 -4.06 6.54 -17.84
CA PHE A 278 -5.50 6.35 -18.01
C PHE A 278 -6.13 6.04 -16.67
N GLU A 279 -7.07 6.85 -16.23
CA GLU A 279 -7.86 6.63 -15.03
C GLU A 279 -9.32 6.93 -15.32
N ALA A 280 -10.18 5.96 -15.02
CA ALA A 280 -11.58 6.06 -15.39
C ALA A 280 -12.45 6.71 -14.30
N VAL A 281 -12.10 6.51 -13.02
CA VAL A 281 -12.86 7.01 -11.87
C VAL A 281 -12.59 8.49 -11.66
N SER A 282 -13.65 9.31 -11.63
CA SER A 282 -13.55 10.77 -11.52
C SER A 282 -12.72 11.23 -10.31
N GLU A 283 -12.97 10.67 -9.14
CA GLU A 283 -12.27 11.03 -7.90
C GLU A 283 -10.76 10.76 -8.03
N HIS A 284 -10.39 9.59 -8.55
CA HIS A 284 -8.98 9.20 -8.74
C HIS A 284 -8.30 10.05 -9.81
N TYR A 285 -8.98 10.30 -10.92
CA TYR A 285 -8.48 11.14 -11.99
C TYR A 285 -8.15 12.58 -11.50
N GLU A 286 -9.01 13.17 -10.66
CA GLU A 286 -8.73 14.49 -10.09
C GLU A 286 -7.53 14.46 -9.14
N LEU A 287 -7.38 13.39 -8.35
CA LEU A 287 -6.20 13.20 -7.51
C LEU A 287 -4.92 12.97 -8.33
N MET A 288 -5.02 12.23 -9.45
CA MET A 288 -3.90 12.05 -10.39
C MET A 288 -3.44 13.39 -10.98
N LYS A 289 -4.36 14.27 -11.38
CA LYS A 289 -4.00 15.63 -11.85
C LYS A 289 -3.26 16.43 -10.76
N GLN A 290 -3.75 16.37 -9.52
CA GLN A 290 -3.06 17.02 -8.41
C GLN A 290 -1.66 16.44 -8.18
N THR A 291 -1.48 15.12 -8.30
CA THR A 291 -0.16 14.49 -8.22
C THR A 291 0.78 15.00 -9.31
N ILE A 292 0.30 15.11 -10.55
CA ILE A 292 1.06 15.65 -11.68
C ILE A 292 1.50 17.09 -11.40
N GLU A 293 0.59 17.92 -10.91
CA GLU A 293 0.85 19.32 -10.57
C GLU A 293 1.85 19.44 -9.42
N LEU A 294 1.64 18.72 -8.31
CA LEU A 294 2.51 18.75 -7.12
C LEU A 294 3.95 18.35 -7.42
N ASN A 295 4.17 17.50 -8.43
CA ASN A 295 5.49 17.02 -8.81
C ASN A 295 6.04 17.68 -10.08
N HIS A 296 5.36 18.70 -10.62
CA HIS A 296 5.77 19.46 -11.82
C HIS A 296 6.09 18.57 -13.03
N LEU A 297 5.16 17.66 -13.36
CA LEU A 297 5.37 16.66 -14.41
C LEU A 297 4.83 17.16 -15.77
N ASP A 298 5.67 17.84 -16.52
CA ASP A 298 5.28 18.52 -17.79
C ASP A 298 5.02 17.56 -18.96
N ASN A 299 5.51 16.32 -18.90
CA ASN A 299 5.40 15.35 -19.99
C ASN A 299 4.39 14.22 -19.70
N VAL A 300 3.44 14.47 -18.80
CA VAL A 300 2.37 13.52 -18.46
C VAL A 300 1.05 13.98 -19.07
N ILE A 301 0.37 13.06 -19.72
CA ILE A 301 -0.98 13.23 -20.25
C ILE A 301 -1.91 12.36 -19.40
N ALA A 302 -2.84 12.99 -18.73
CA ALA A 302 -3.88 12.31 -17.97
C ALA A 302 -5.13 12.14 -18.83
N GLU A 303 -5.59 10.91 -19.00
CA GLU A 303 -6.76 10.57 -19.80
C GLU A 303 -7.87 10.00 -18.91
N LYS A 304 -9.04 10.67 -18.92
CA LYS A 304 -10.19 10.22 -18.15
C LYS A 304 -11.03 9.23 -18.95
N MET A 305 -10.58 8.01 -19.03
CA MET A 305 -11.28 6.92 -19.72
C MET A 305 -10.79 5.56 -19.24
N ALA A 306 -11.59 4.55 -19.51
CA ALA A 306 -11.21 3.15 -19.40
C ALA A 306 -10.66 2.63 -20.73
N LEU A 307 -9.70 1.70 -20.66
CA LEU A 307 -9.27 0.91 -21.81
C LEU A 307 -9.81 -0.54 -21.67
N GLY A 308 -10.23 -1.12 -22.80
CA GLY A 308 -10.77 -2.48 -22.83
C GLY A 308 -10.95 -2.99 -24.25
N ARG A 309 -11.75 -4.04 -24.42
CA ARG A 309 -11.89 -4.81 -25.68
C ARG A 309 -12.62 -4.07 -26.81
N LYS A 310 -13.36 -3.01 -26.54
CA LYS A 310 -14.19 -2.29 -27.54
C LYS A 310 -14.32 -0.81 -27.22
N ASN A 311 -14.67 -0.03 -28.23
CA ASN A 311 -15.00 1.38 -28.07
C ASN A 311 -16.46 1.56 -27.62
N GLY A 312 -16.73 2.59 -26.81
CA GLY A 312 -18.06 2.93 -26.32
C GLY A 312 -18.07 3.57 -24.94
N SER A 313 -18.88 3.05 -24.06
CA SER A 313 -18.91 3.41 -22.64
C SER A 313 -19.18 2.18 -21.79
N THR A 314 -18.74 2.24 -20.54
CA THR A 314 -18.98 1.20 -19.54
C THR A 314 -19.39 1.83 -18.21
N THR A 315 -19.92 1.02 -17.30
CA THR A 315 -20.19 1.43 -15.92
C THR A 315 -19.17 0.78 -15.02
N ILE A 316 -18.57 1.57 -14.15
CA ILE A 316 -17.59 1.11 -13.15
C ILE A 316 -18.20 1.24 -11.77
N ASP A 317 -18.02 0.22 -10.93
CA ASP A 317 -18.33 0.28 -9.51
C ASP A 317 -17.22 1.03 -8.78
N VAL A 318 -17.55 2.16 -8.18
CA VAL A 318 -16.60 3.01 -7.47
C VAL A 318 -16.41 2.49 -6.06
N ALA A 319 -15.20 2.10 -5.71
CA ALA A 319 -14.90 1.42 -4.44
C ALA A 319 -13.48 1.73 -3.90
N GLY A 320 -13.14 3.01 -3.78
CA GLY A 320 -11.80 3.41 -3.35
C GLY A 320 -10.73 2.95 -4.35
N SER A 321 -9.60 2.42 -3.86
CA SER A 321 -8.51 1.94 -4.73
C SER A 321 -8.85 0.67 -5.53
N ALA A 322 -9.96 -0.01 -5.21
CA ALA A 322 -10.39 -1.24 -5.84
C ALA A 322 -11.63 -1.03 -6.74
N SER A 323 -11.68 0.06 -7.51
CA SER A 323 -12.79 0.35 -8.41
C SER A 323 -12.69 -0.46 -9.69
N ALA A 324 -13.73 -1.24 -10.04
CA ALA A 324 -13.68 -2.24 -11.10
C ALA A 324 -14.89 -2.19 -12.04
N PHE A 325 -14.74 -2.75 -13.25
CA PHE A 325 -15.82 -2.97 -14.23
C PHE A 325 -16.91 -3.92 -13.76
N LYS A 326 -16.60 -4.83 -12.87
CA LYS A 326 -17.54 -5.75 -12.23
C LYS A 326 -17.37 -5.64 -10.74
N ALA A 327 -18.48 -5.43 -10.02
CA ALA A 327 -18.46 -5.41 -8.56
C ALA A 327 -17.73 -6.67 -8.06
N ASN A 328 -16.50 -6.46 -7.65
CA ASN A 328 -15.85 -7.47 -6.83
C ASN A 328 -16.60 -7.43 -5.50
N SER A 329 -17.41 -8.45 -5.20
CA SER A 329 -18.32 -8.50 -4.05
C SER A 329 -17.62 -8.34 -2.68
N ALA A 330 -16.31 -8.06 -2.68
CA ALA A 330 -15.46 -7.84 -1.54
C ALA A 330 -15.45 -6.39 -1.05
N VAL A 331 -15.76 -5.43 -1.93
CA VAL A 331 -15.56 -4.02 -1.68
C VAL A 331 -16.94 -3.36 -1.48
N THR A 332 -17.04 -2.46 -0.52
CA THR A 332 -18.25 -1.64 -0.37
C THR A 332 -18.28 -0.64 -1.52
N VAL A 333 -19.18 -0.86 -2.48
CA VAL A 333 -19.41 0.05 -3.60
C VAL A 333 -19.98 1.37 -3.07
N LYS A 334 -19.27 2.47 -3.31
CA LYS A 334 -19.72 3.82 -2.96
C LYS A 334 -20.75 4.36 -3.97
N GLY A 335 -20.76 3.84 -5.20
CA GLY A 335 -21.62 4.26 -6.29
C GLY A 335 -21.20 3.63 -7.62
N GLN A 336 -21.85 4.05 -8.69
CA GLN A 336 -21.53 3.65 -10.06
C GLN A 336 -21.23 4.89 -10.90
N GLU A 337 -20.23 4.81 -11.75
CA GLU A 337 -19.87 5.86 -12.69
C GLU A 337 -19.87 5.32 -14.12
N ARG A 338 -20.53 6.04 -15.05
CA ARG A 338 -20.45 5.76 -16.47
C ARG A 338 -19.27 6.50 -17.08
N VAL A 339 -18.37 5.74 -17.71
CA VAL A 339 -17.10 6.26 -18.23
C VAL A 339 -16.91 5.91 -19.71
N PRO A 340 -16.17 6.74 -20.48
CA PRO A 340 -15.75 6.38 -21.82
C PRO A 340 -14.90 5.12 -21.81
N LEU A 341 -15.07 4.28 -22.82
CA LEU A 341 -14.30 3.06 -23.04
C LEU A 341 -13.71 3.09 -24.44
N LYS A 342 -12.40 2.87 -24.54
CA LYS A 342 -11.69 2.73 -25.82
C LYS A 342 -10.83 1.46 -25.84
N THR A 343 -10.52 0.98 -27.05
CA THR A 343 -9.40 0.07 -27.23
C THR A 343 -8.11 0.85 -27.30
N LEU A 344 -7.01 0.29 -26.82
CA LEU A 344 -5.71 0.94 -26.96
C LEU A 344 -5.34 1.07 -28.44
N ASP A 345 -5.64 0.08 -29.25
CA ASP A 345 -5.39 0.09 -30.68
C ASP A 345 -6.03 1.30 -31.36
N SER A 346 -7.32 1.60 -31.05
CA SER A 346 -7.99 2.78 -31.58
C SER A 346 -7.54 4.09 -30.96
N TYR A 347 -7.02 4.08 -29.73
CA TYR A 347 -6.50 5.28 -29.09
C TYR A 347 -5.18 5.75 -29.75
N ILE A 348 -4.33 4.79 -30.11
CA ILE A 348 -3.01 5.06 -30.71
C ILE A 348 -3.13 5.31 -32.22
N GLU A 349 -4.17 4.81 -32.88
CA GLU A 349 -4.33 4.94 -34.32
C GLU A 349 -4.28 6.42 -34.77
N GLY A 350 -3.41 6.71 -35.74
CA GLY A 350 -3.22 8.06 -36.27
C GLY A 350 -2.41 9.01 -35.37
N THR A 351 -1.91 8.54 -34.23
CA THR A 351 -1.04 9.32 -33.33
C THR A 351 0.43 9.06 -33.60
N ASP A 352 1.30 9.88 -32.98
CA ASP A 352 2.76 9.69 -32.95
C ASP A 352 3.26 8.92 -31.71
N ILE A 353 2.35 8.27 -30.98
CA ILE A 353 2.67 7.51 -29.76
C ILE A 353 3.43 6.23 -30.11
N VAL A 354 4.58 6.05 -29.49
CA VAL A 354 5.42 4.85 -29.65
C VAL A 354 5.61 4.19 -28.28
N PRO A 355 4.74 3.26 -27.90
CA PRO A 355 4.81 2.61 -26.59
C PRO A 355 6.13 1.84 -26.40
N GLY A 356 6.88 2.17 -25.37
CA GLY A 356 8.05 1.42 -24.91
C GLY A 356 7.74 0.52 -23.73
N LEU A 357 6.81 0.98 -22.88
CA LEU A 357 6.33 0.24 -21.73
C LEU A 357 4.83 0.46 -21.57
N ILE A 358 4.12 -0.59 -21.22
CA ILE A 358 2.71 -0.56 -20.83
C ILE A 358 2.58 -1.21 -19.44
N LYS A 359 2.21 -0.43 -18.43
CA LYS A 359 1.77 -0.94 -17.12
C LYS A 359 0.26 -1.09 -17.17
N VAL A 360 -0.27 -2.19 -16.66
CA VAL A 360 -1.71 -2.45 -16.58
C VAL A 360 -2.08 -2.95 -15.19
N ASP A 361 -2.96 -2.21 -14.54
CA ASP A 361 -3.50 -2.53 -13.22
C ASP A 361 -4.92 -1.95 -13.13
N ILE A 362 -5.92 -2.76 -13.53
CA ILE A 362 -7.29 -2.31 -13.78
C ILE A 362 -8.36 -3.22 -13.16
N GLU A 363 -8.00 -3.80 -12.02
CA GLU A 363 -8.92 -4.47 -11.10
C GLU A 363 -9.73 -5.60 -11.75
N GLY A 364 -9.08 -6.41 -12.62
CA GLY A 364 -9.64 -7.62 -13.22
C GLY A 364 -10.21 -7.45 -14.63
N ALA A 365 -9.89 -6.35 -15.32
CA ALA A 365 -10.22 -6.14 -16.74
C ALA A 365 -9.00 -6.32 -17.67
N GLU A 366 -7.92 -6.91 -17.17
CA GLU A 366 -6.63 -7.05 -17.86
C GLU A 366 -6.77 -7.84 -19.16
N GLN A 367 -7.57 -8.91 -19.19
CA GLN A 367 -7.81 -9.69 -20.42
C GLN A 367 -8.61 -8.89 -21.44
N ASP A 368 -9.62 -8.10 -21.01
CA ASP A 368 -10.37 -7.20 -21.88
C ASP A 368 -9.45 -6.12 -22.50
N PHE A 369 -8.52 -5.60 -21.71
CA PHE A 369 -7.51 -4.69 -22.20
C PHE A 369 -6.60 -5.36 -23.24
N MET A 370 -6.14 -6.57 -22.97
CA MET A 370 -5.27 -7.34 -23.89
C MET A 370 -5.90 -7.54 -25.27
N GLU A 371 -7.22 -7.81 -25.31
CA GLU A 371 -7.95 -7.92 -26.58
C GLU A 371 -7.93 -6.60 -27.39
N GLY A 372 -8.10 -5.45 -26.69
CA GLY A 372 -8.15 -4.14 -27.31
C GLY A 372 -6.77 -3.49 -27.52
N ALA A 373 -5.70 -4.15 -27.12
CA ALA A 373 -4.31 -3.68 -27.24
C ALA A 373 -3.45 -4.57 -28.14
N LYS A 374 -4.03 -5.61 -28.70
CA LYS A 374 -3.29 -6.69 -29.39
C LYS A 374 -2.46 -6.19 -30.56
N GLU A 375 -3.02 -5.32 -31.41
CA GLU A 375 -2.31 -4.81 -32.58
C GLU A 375 -1.16 -3.87 -32.17
N THR A 376 -1.41 -3.04 -31.18
CA THR A 376 -0.40 -2.15 -30.59
C THR A 376 0.75 -2.96 -29.99
N ILE A 377 0.46 -3.98 -29.19
CA ILE A 377 1.47 -4.84 -28.57
C ILE A 377 2.25 -5.61 -29.66
N ALA A 378 1.57 -6.14 -30.66
CA ALA A 378 2.21 -6.86 -31.75
C ALA A 378 3.15 -5.94 -32.58
N ARG A 379 2.74 -4.70 -32.81
CA ARG A 379 3.49 -3.72 -33.62
C ARG A 379 4.70 -3.17 -32.89
N TYR A 380 4.54 -2.75 -31.64
CA TYR A 380 5.59 -2.01 -30.92
C TYR A 380 6.40 -2.87 -29.97
N LYS A 381 5.89 -4.04 -29.58
CA LYS A 381 6.50 -4.97 -28.64
C LYS A 381 7.03 -4.26 -27.37
N PRO A 382 6.18 -3.47 -26.69
CA PRO A 382 6.58 -2.76 -25.47
C PRO A 382 6.91 -3.75 -24.36
N VAL A 383 7.68 -3.30 -23.38
CA VAL A 383 7.72 -3.99 -22.08
C VAL A 383 6.33 -3.95 -21.45
N LEU A 384 5.86 -5.11 -20.97
CA LEU A 384 4.57 -5.21 -20.31
C LEU A 384 4.78 -5.44 -18.81
N LEU A 385 4.14 -4.62 -17.98
CA LEU A 385 4.00 -4.81 -16.55
C LEU A 385 2.51 -5.04 -16.26
N MET A 386 2.11 -6.30 -16.14
CA MET A 386 0.71 -6.69 -16.02
C MET A 386 0.40 -7.17 -14.62
N SER A 387 -0.53 -6.53 -13.93
CA SER A 387 -1.12 -7.08 -12.71
C SER A 387 -1.92 -8.32 -13.04
N ILE A 388 -1.61 -9.45 -12.40
CA ILE A 388 -2.26 -10.75 -12.67
C ILE A 388 -2.91 -11.35 -11.43
N TYR A 389 -3.17 -10.54 -10.42
CA TYR A 389 -3.59 -11.01 -9.10
C TYR A 389 -5.08 -10.79 -8.77
N HIS A 390 -5.79 -10.00 -9.58
CA HIS A 390 -7.16 -9.63 -9.26
C HIS A 390 -8.14 -10.80 -9.28
N ASN A 391 -7.87 -11.78 -10.14
CA ASN A 391 -8.62 -13.02 -10.21
C ASN A 391 -7.74 -14.15 -10.76
N ALA A 392 -8.21 -15.38 -10.61
CA ALA A 392 -7.47 -16.55 -11.07
C ALA A 392 -7.39 -16.67 -12.60
N ASP A 393 -8.39 -16.16 -13.33
CA ASP A 393 -8.34 -16.21 -14.79
C ASP A 393 -7.22 -15.31 -15.35
N ASP A 394 -6.98 -14.14 -14.78
CA ASP A 394 -5.85 -13.28 -15.15
C ASP A 394 -4.52 -13.95 -14.80
N PHE A 395 -4.42 -14.54 -13.61
CA PHE A 395 -3.21 -15.22 -13.16
C PHE A 395 -2.79 -16.36 -14.08
N PHE A 396 -3.72 -17.18 -14.52
CA PHE A 396 -3.41 -18.39 -15.32
C PHE A 396 -3.44 -18.15 -16.82
N ASN A 397 -4.10 -17.10 -17.32
CA ASN A 397 -4.33 -16.97 -18.76
C ASN A 397 -3.50 -15.85 -19.41
N ILE A 398 -3.15 -14.76 -18.72
CA ILE A 398 -2.49 -13.59 -19.37
C ILE A 398 -1.17 -14.00 -20.02
N LYS A 399 -0.28 -14.72 -19.32
CA LYS A 399 0.97 -15.20 -19.92
C LYS A 399 0.73 -16.08 -21.15
N PRO A 400 -0.10 -17.15 -21.09
CA PRO A 400 -0.43 -17.95 -22.27
C PRO A 400 -1.06 -17.17 -23.43
N ILE A 401 -1.85 -16.13 -23.15
CA ILE A 401 -2.42 -15.25 -24.19
C ILE A 401 -1.28 -14.54 -24.94
N ILE A 402 -0.36 -13.90 -24.21
CA ILE A 402 0.78 -13.18 -24.81
C ILE A 402 1.68 -14.16 -25.60
N GLU A 403 1.94 -15.34 -25.05
CA GLU A 403 2.73 -16.38 -25.75
C GLU A 403 2.07 -16.81 -27.07
N SER A 404 0.75 -16.93 -27.10
CA SER A 404 0.01 -17.37 -28.29
C SER A 404 0.17 -16.41 -29.48
N TRP A 405 0.59 -15.16 -29.23
CA TRP A 405 0.85 -14.19 -30.27
C TRP A 405 2.21 -14.38 -30.96
N ASN A 406 3.09 -15.24 -30.44
CA ASN A 406 4.40 -15.57 -31.00
C ASN A 406 5.28 -14.34 -31.27
N LEU A 407 5.24 -13.35 -30.38
CA LEU A 407 5.96 -12.08 -30.52
C LEU A 407 7.40 -12.13 -29.99
N GLY A 408 7.80 -13.22 -29.36
CA GLY A 408 9.14 -13.43 -28.80
C GLY A 408 9.31 -12.90 -27.39
N TYR A 409 8.24 -12.66 -26.66
CA TYR A 409 8.29 -12.24 -25.25
C TYR A 409 8.96 -13.29 -24.37
N LYS A 410 9.80 -12.82 -23.45
CA LYS A 410 10.26 -13.55 -22.28
C LYS A 410 9.52 -13.04 -21.05
N PHE A 411 9.31 -13.93 -20.10
CA PHE A 411 8.43 -13.66 -18.97
C PHE A 411 9.17 -13.81 -17.65
N LYS A 412 8.75 -13.01 -16.66
CA LYS A 412 9.19 -13.08 -15.29
C LYS A 412 8.00 -12.80 -14.38
N ILE A 413 7.95 -13.46 -13.24
CA ILE A 413 6.95 -13.19 -12.20
C ILE A 413 7.61 -12.38 -11.10
N HIS A 414 6.98 -11.29 -10.70
CA HIS A 414 7.39 -10.48 -9.56
C HIS A 414 6.26 -10.41 -8.53
N LYS A 415 6.61 -10.63 -7.28
CA LYS A 415 5.73 -10.41 -6.12
C LYS A 415 6.52 -9.72 -5.03
N PRO A 416 6.17 -8.47 -4.69
CA PRO A 416 6.82 -7.77 -3.59
C PRO A 416 6.53 -8.50 -2.27
N VAL A 417 7.44 -8.39 -1.32
CA VAL A 417 7.22 -8.85 0.05
C VAL A 417 6.41 -7.79 0.79
N ASP A 418 5.10 -8.00 0.81
CA ASP A 418 4.13 -7.14 1.47
C ASP A 418 3.27 -7.96 2.47
N TYR A 419 2.18 -7.37 2.94
CA TYR A 419 1.25 -8.05 3.88
C TYR A 419 0.30 -9.02 3.21
N SER A 420 0.32 -9.12 1.87
CA SER A 420 -0.62 -9.91 1.11
C SER A 420 -0.01 -11.21 0.62
N VAL A 421 -0.84 -12.22 0.44
CA VAL A 421 -0.45 -13.51 -0.13
C VAL A 421 -0.45 -13.46 -1.65
N SER A 422 -1.49 -12.86 -2.22
CA SER A 422 -1.83 -12.95 -3.63
C SER A 422 -1.78 -11.61 -4.36
N ARG A 423 -1.85 -10.48 -3.64
CA ARG A 423 -1.88 -9.15 -4.24
C ARG A 423 -0.51 -8.75 -4.80
N GLU A 424 -0.50 -7.77 -5.67
CA GLU A 424 0.71 -7.18 -6.25
C GLU A 424 1.58 -8.17 -7.06
N VAL A 425 0.98 -9.26 -7.55
CA VAL A 425 1.69 -10.19 -8.45
C VAL A 425 1.70 -9.60 -9.85
N LEU A 426 2.89 -9.38 -10.38
CA LEU A 426 3.12 -8.83 -11.72
C LEU A 426 3.70 -9.91 -12.65
N LEU A 427 3.17 -9.95 -13.85
CA LEU A 427 3.81 -10.56 -15.00
C LEU A 427 4.61 -9.47 -15.74
N ILE A 428 5.90 -9.65 -15.81
CA ILE A 428 6.81 -8.81 -16.59
C ILE A 428 7.11 -9.54 -17.88
N ALA A 429 6.85 -8.88 -19.02
CA ALA A 429 7.11 -9.46 -20.33
C ALA A 429 7.97 -8.51 -21.18
N GLU A 430 9.06 -9.03 -21.72
CA GLU A 430 10.03 -8.28 -22.53
C GLU A 430 10.38 -9.05 -23.80
N VAL A 431 10.56 -8.34 -24.91
CA VAL A 431 11.15 -8.89 -26.14
C VAL A 431 12.63 -8.54 -26.16
N ARG A 432 13.48 -9.56 -26.27
CA ARG A 432 14.93 -9.45 -26.25
C ARG A 432 15.50 -9.53 -27.67
#